data_8e0715cbbaa46d74cefc6bfcb1f4cfc6
#
_entry.id   8e0715cbbaa46d74cefc6bfcb1f4cfc6
#
_cell.length_a   1.000
_cell.length_b   1.000
_cell.length_c   1.000
_cell.angle_alpha   90.00
_cell.angle_beta   90.00
_cell.angle_gamma   90.00
#
_symmetry.space_group_name_H-M   'P 1'
#
loop_
_entity.id
_entity.type
_entity.pdbx_description
1 polymer ?
#
loop_
_entity_poly.entity_id
_entity_poly.type
_entity_poly.pdbx_seq_one_letter_code
_entity_poly.pdbx_strand_id
1 'polypeptide(L)'
;MQNIRIIEIPRLKVVSSGAITNMEELEAFDSWWSAIDVKHYITPRDFMWYNEKEKYMEWVFAIPEDYNDFGDYHLKDFSGGLYAVATSKDTDEDCNVAREQIRKWVLDSECFTLSTDKNNTNTRYIMNHVITPKVFKEKMGYHLSDNFVPIELI
;
A
#
# COMPACT_ATOMS: atom_id res chain seq x y z
N MET A 1 -22.73 -0.95 -1.24
CA MET A 1 -22.03 -0.01 -0.33
C MET A 1 -20.69 -0.61 0.05
N GLN A 2 -19.61 0.13 -0.16
CA GLN A 2 -18.28 -0.31 0.27
C GLN A 2 -18.19 -0.26 1.79
N ASN A 3 -17.59 -1.29 2.38
CA ASN A 3 -17.34 -1.35 3.81
C ASN A 3 -16.01 -0.64 4.11
N ILE A 4 -16.07 0.67 4.38
CA ILE A 4 -14.88 1.48 4.65
C ILE A 4 -14.51 1.37 6.13
N ARG A 5 -13.24 1.10 6.39
CA ARG A 5 -12.68 1.02 7.74
C ARG A 5 -11.50 1.97 7.90
N ILE A 6 -11.25 2.39 9.13
CA ILE A 6 -10.11 3.24 9.46
C ILE A 6 -9.02 2.37 10.07
N ILE A 7 -7.81 2.50 9.55
CA ILE A 7 -6.63 1.77 10.03
C ILE A 7 -5.54 2.77 10.36
N GLU A 8 -4.87 2.59 11.48
CA GLU A 8 -3.63 3.27 11.81
C GLU A 8 -2.45 2.36 11.49
N ILE A 9 -1.53 2.85 10.67
CA ILE A 9 -0.28 2.15 10.38
C ILE A 9 0.83 2.84 11.15
N PRO A 10 1.62 2.10 11.95
CA PRO A 10 2.73 2.68 12.70
C PRO A 10 3.83 3.16 11.75
N ARG A 11 4.71 4.02 12.25
CA ARG A 11 5.93 4.37 11.55
C ARG A 11 6.80 3.14 11.35
N LEU A 12 7.25 2.90 10.13
CA LEU A 12 8.00 1.72 9.73
C LEU A 12 9.26 2.10 8.94
N LYS A 13 10.25 1.23 8.99
CA LYS A 13 11.33 1.17 8.01
C LYS A 13 10.91 0.22 6.89
N VAL A 14 10.99 0.69 5.67
CA VAL A 14 10.65 -0.09 4.49
C VAL A 14 11.80 -0.12 3.50
N VAL A 15 11.92 -1.20 2.78
CA VAL A 15 12.80 -1.29 1.61
C VAL A 15 11.97 -1.06 0.37
N SER A 16 12.44 -0.21 -0.52
CA SER A 16 11.74 0.19 -1.72
C SER A 16 12.37 -0.40 -2.97
N SER A 17 11.53 -0.83 -3.90
CA SER A 17 11.94 -1.21 -5.26
C SER A 17 12.45 -0.03 -6.08
N GLY A 18 12.19 1.21 -5.65
CA GLY A 18 12.22 2.37 -6.53
C GLY A 18 11.05 2.37 -7.50
N ALA A 19 11.02 3.34 -8.40
CA ALA A 19 9.97 3.42 -9.42
C ALA A 19 9.97 2.16 -10.31
N ILE A 20 8.83 1.49 -10.40
CA ILE A 20 8.66 0.29 -11.23
C ILE A 20 8.25 0.73 -12.63
N THR A 21 9.04 0.35 -13.62
CA THR A 21 8.83 0.70 -15.04
C THR A 21 8.41 -0.48 -15.89
N ASN A 22 8.61 -1.73 -15.41
CA ASN A 22 8.29 -2.95 -16.14
C ASN A 22 8.00 -4.13 -15.21
N MET A 23 7.48 -5.21 -15.78
CA MET A 23 7.13 -6.42 -15.02
C MET A 23 8.35 -7.15 -14.47
N GLU A 24 9.49 -7.08 -15.12
CA GLU A 24 10.74 -7.73 -14.68
C GLU A 24 11.22 -7.14 -13.34
N GLU A 25 11.18 -5.82 -13.20
CA GLU A 25 11.51 -5.14 -11.94
C GLU A 25 10.55 -5.51 -10.81
N LEU A 26 9.26 -5.62 -11.12
CA LEU A 26 8.23 -6.03 -10.16
C LEU A 26 8.45 -7.47 -9.69
N GLU A 27 8.67 -8.39 -10.62
CA GLU A 27 8.91 -9.81 -10.31
C GLU A 27 10.23 -10.01 -9.54
N ALA A 28 11.26 -9.23 -9.86
CA ALA A 28 12.53 -9.28 -9.16
C ALA A 28 12.39 -8.85 -7.70
N PHE A 29 11.67 -7.77 -7.44
CA PHE A 29 11.41 -7.30 -6.09
C PHE A 29 10.54 -8.29 -5.30
N ASP A 30 9.50 -8.83 -5.91
CA ASP A 30 8.65 -9.86 -5.32
C ASP A 30 9.46 -11.09 -4.90
N SER A 31 10.32 -11.58 -5.78
CA SER A 31 11.18 -12.73 -5.49
C SER A 31 12.17 -12.45 -4.36
N TRP A 32 12.69 -11.23 -4.29
CA TRP A 32 13.62 -10.85 -3.24
C TRP A 32 12.95 -10.80 -1.86
N TRP A 33 11.86 -10.05 -1.70
CA TRP A 33 11.25 -9.89 -0.39
C TRP A 33 10.51 -11.15 0.08
N SER A 34 9.92 -11.92 -0.81
CA SER A 34 9.22 -13.16 -0.46
C SER A 34 10.16 -14.28 0.00
N ALA A 35 11.46 -14.18 -0.30
CA ALA A 35 12.48 -15.08 0.24
C ALA A 35 12.90 -14.75 1.69
N ILE A 36 12.53 -13.58 2.20
CA ILE A 36 12.82 -13.18 3.58
C ILE A 36 11.80 -13.87 4.50
N ASP A 37 12.33 -14.67 5.45
CA ASP A 37 11.48 -15.33 6.45
C ASP A 37 10.98 -14.31 7.47
N VAL A 38 9.73 -13.91 7.32
CA VAL A 38 9.05 -13.00 8.23
C VAL A 38 7.96 -13.74 9.01
N LYS A 39 7.90 -13.47 10.31
CA LYS A 39 6.81 -13.97 11.14
C LYS A 39 5.48 -13.41 10.64
N HIS A 40 4.42 -14.21 10.76
CA HIS A 40 3.08 -13.73 10.45
C HIS A 40 2.68 -12.61 11.39
N TYR A 41 2.33 -11.47 10.80
CA TYR A 41 1.82 -10.30 11.51
C TYR A 41 0.37 -10.04 11.11
N ILE A 42 -0.38 -9.42 11.99
CA ILE A 42 -1.75 -9.00 11.72
C ILE A 42 -1.80 -7.87 10.69
N THR A 43 -0.79 -7.00 10.71
CA THR A 43 -0.66 -5.90 9.75
C THR A 43 0.04 -6.36 8.47
N PRO A 44 -0.36 -5.83 7.30
CA PRO A 44 0.38 -6.06 6.05
C PRO A 44 1.84 -5.64 6.15
N ARG A 45 2.69 -6.30 5.39
CA ARG A 45 4.13 -6.03 5.36
C ARG A 45 4.58 -5.38 4.07
N ASP A 46 3.83 -5.50 3.02
CA ASP A 46 4.14 -4.92 1.72
C ASP A 46 3.01 -4.04 1.23
N PHE A 47 3.39 -2.98 0.55
CA PHE A 47 2.45 -2.02 -0.02
C PHE A 47 2.92 -1.58 -1.39
N MET A 48 1.99 -1.47 -2.32
CA MET A 48 2.22 -0.81 -3.59
C MET A 48 1.83 0.66 -3.45
N TRP A 49 2.82 1.55 -3.44
CA TRP A 49 2.61 2.99 -3.41
C TRP A 49 2.37 3.54 -4.81
N TYR A 50 1.44 4.48 -4.93
CA TYR A 50 1.18 5.22 -6.16
C TYR A 50 1.56 6.66 -5.97
N ASN A 51 2.60 7.11 -6.67
CA ASN A 51 2.94 8.52 -6.73
C ASN A 51 2.10 9.16 -7.84
N GLU A 52 0.98 9.77 -7.45
CA GLU A 52 0.03 10.39 -8.39
C GLU A 52 0.62 11.61 -9.10
N LYS A 53 1.54 12.32 -8.45
CA LYS A 53 2.18 13.52 -9.00
C LYS A 53 3.16 13.17 -10.12
N GLU A 54 4.03 12.21 -9.88
CA GLU A 54 5.07 11.79 -10.83
C GLU A 54 4.68 10.57 -11.66
N LYS A 55 3.51 10.00 -11.37
CA LYS A 55 2.86 8.91 -12.12
C LYS A 55 3.71 7.65 -12.24
N TYR A 56 4.23 7.17 -11.11
CA TYR A 56 4.87 5.86 -11.04
C TYR A 56 4.37 5.06 -9.82
N MET A 57 4.60 3.76 -9.89
CA MET A 57 4.39 2.82 -8.78
C MET A 57 5.72 2.49 -8.13
N GLU A 58 5.67 2.25 -6.81
CA GLU A 58 6.81 1.85 -6.01
C GLU A 58 6.37 0.80 -5.00
N TRP A 59 7.00 -0.37 -5.03
CA TRP A 59 6.67 -1.43 -4.10
C TRP A 59 7.58 -1.35 -2.88
N VAL A 60 6.99 -1.36 -1.69
CA VAL A 60 7.72 -1.27 -0.43
C VAL A 60 7.42 -2.47 0.44
N PHE A 61 8.43 -2.90 1.18
CA PHE A 61 8.35 -4.00 2.10
C PHE A 61 8.89 -3.59 3.48
N ALA A 62 8.05 -3.75 4.52
CA ALA A 62 8.44 -3.47 5.90
C ALA A 62 9.38 -4.55 6.41
N ILE A 63 10.66 -4.23 6.53
CA ILE A 63 11.69 -5.18 6.95
C ILE A 63 11.68 -5.40 8.47
N PRO A 64 12.07 -6.61 8.94
CA PRO A 64 12.34 -6.82 10.35
C PRO A 64 13.47 -5.90 10.85
N GLU A 65 13.41 -5.45 12.11
CA GLU A 65 14.35 -4.49 12.68
C GLU A 65 15.82 -4.96 12.64
N ASP A 66 16.05 -6.25 12.73
CA ASP A 66 17.37 -6.88 12.73
C ASP A 66 17.88 -7.27 11.33
N TYR A 67 17.08 -7.00 10.29
CA TYR A 67 17.44 -7.34 8.91
C TYR A 67 18.18 -6.18 8.26
N ASN A 68 19.35 -6.41 7.71
CA ASN A 68 20.25 -5.38 7.17
C ASN A 68 20.79 -5.68 5.76
N ASP A 69 20.33 -6.74 5.11
CA ASP A 69 20.68 -7.05 3.72
C ASP A 69 19.55 -6.59 2.80
N PHE A 70 19.76 -5.46 2.15
CA PHE A 70 18.74 -4.86 1.27
C PHE A 70 18.99 -5.12 -0.21
N GLY A 71 20.03 -5.91 -0.57
CA GLY A 71 20.42 -6.10 -1.96
C GLY A 71 20.68 -4.75 -2.65
N ASP A 72 20.15 -4.60 -3.85
CA ASP A 72 20.26 -3.36 -4.64
C ASP A 72 19.14 -2.35 -4.35
N TYR A 73 18.34 -2.58 -3.33
CA TYR A 73 17.17 -1.76 -2.99
C TYR A 73 17.48 -0.73 -1.91
N HIS A 74 16.58 0.23 -1.73
CA HIS A 74 16.79 1.38 -0.86
C HIS A 74 15.93 1.33 0.39
N LEU A 75 16.55 1.62 1.54
CA LEU A 75 15.85 1.80 2.80
C LEU A 75 15.19 3.18 2.81
N LYS A 76 13.89 3.20 3.18
CA LYS A 76 13.11 4.43 3.33
C LYS A 76 12.34 4.44 4.65
N ASP A 77 12.04 5.63 5.14
CA ASP A 77 11.09 5.81 6.23
C ASP A 77 9.66 5.85 5.68
N PHE A 78 8.79 5.06 6.31
CA PHE A 78 7.35 5.15 6.12
C PHE A 78 6.74 5.78 7.36
N SER A 79 6.21 7.00 7.22
CA SER A 79 5.69 7.77 8.36
C SER A 79 4.46 7.15 9.01
N GLY A 80 3.74 6.28 8.29
CA GLY A 80 2.49 5.72 8.77
C GLY A 80 1.38 6.76 8.91
N GLY A 81 0.47 6.53 9.83
CA GLY A 81 -0.66 7.40 10.13
C GLY A 81 -2.01 6.75 9.82
N LEU A 82 -3.06 7.56 9.76
CA LEU A 82 -4.41 7.08 9.51
C LEU A 82 -4.69 6.89 8.01
N TYR A 83 -5.39 5.82 7.71
CA TYR A 83 -5.84 5.48 6.36
C TYR A 83 -7.30 5.05 6.39
N ALA A 84 -8.08 5.52 5.43
CA ALA A 84 -9.37 4.94 5.11
C ALA A 84 -9.17 3.84 4.08
N VAL A 85 -9.74 2.67 4.32
CA VAL A 85 -9.46 1.44 3.57
C VAL A 85 -10.73 0.77 3.12
N ALA A 86 -10.77 0.34 1.86
CA ALA A 86 -11.82 -0.50 1.31
C ALA A 86 -11.24 -1.62 0.44
N THR A 87 -11.88 -2.77 0.49
CA THR A 87 -11.48 -3.95 -0.28
C THR A 87 -12.19 -3.96 -1.64
N SER A 88 -11.45 -4.30 -2.69
CA SER A 88 -11.97 -4.51 -4.04
C SER A 88 -11.30 -5.70 -4.71
N LYS A 89 -11.77 -6.07 -5.90
CA LYS A 89 -10.95 -6.92 -6.78
C LYS A 89 -9.67 -6.17 -7.15
N ASP A 90 -8.58 -6.93 -7.31
CA ASP A 90 -7.27 -6.39 -7.68
C ASP A 90 -7.18 -6.16 -9.19
N THR A 91 -7.99 -5.22 -9.68
CA THR A 91 -7.95 -4.69 -11.04
C THR A 91 -7.83 -3.18 -10.97
N ASP A 92 -7.24 -2.56 -11.98
CA ASP A 92 -7.09 -1.09 -12.00
C ASP A 92 -8.44 -0.39 -11.90
N GLU A 93 -9.46 -0.88 -12.60
CA GLU A 93 -10.80 -0.31 -12.58
C GLU A 93 -11.44 -0.41 -11.19
N ASP A 94 -11.46 -1.60 -10.59
CA ASP A 94 -12.09 -1.81 -9.28
C ASP A 94 -11.36 -1.07 -8.16
N CYS A 95 -10.03 -1.03 -8.20
CA CYS A 95 -9.23 -0.26 -7.26
C CYS A 95 -9.49 1.24 -7.37
N ASN A 96 -9.61 1.78 -8.57
CA ASN A 96 -9.94 3.19 -8.79
C ASN A 96 -11.33 3.52 -8.27
N VAL A 97 -12.32 2.69 -8.53
CA VAL A 97 -13.69 2.86 -8.01
C VAL A 97 -13.67 2.87 -6.47
N ALA A 98 -12.98 1.93 -5.86
CA ALA A 98 -12.86 1.86 -4.40
C ALA A 98 -12.22 3.13 -3.81
N ARG A 99 -11.15 3.65 -4.42
CA ARG A 99 -10.49 4.89 -3.97
C ARG A 99 -11.40 6.10 -4.09
N GLU A 100 -12.16 6.23 -5.18
CA GLU A 100 -13.11 7.32 -5.35
C GLU A 100 -14.24 7.26 -4.32
N GLN A 101 -14.74 6.07 -4.01
CA GLN A 101 -15.73 5.89 -2.95
C GLN A 101 -15.18 6.26 -1.57
N ILE A 102 -13.92 5.90 -1.28
CA ILE A 102 -13.24 6.31 -0.05
C ILE A 102 -13.13 7.83 0.01
N ARG A 103 -12.64 8.48 -1.06
CA ARG A 103 -12.49 9.94 -1.11
C ARG A 103 -13.81 10.65 -0.87
N LYS A 104 -14.86 10.20 -1.53
CA LYS A 104 -16.21 10.77 -1.32
C LYS A 104 -16.67 10.62 0.12
N TRP A 105 -16.51 9.42 0.70
CA TRP A 105 -16.85 9.18 2.10
C TRP A 105 -16.09 10.09 3.06
N VAL A 106 -14.79 10.30 2.82
CA VAL A 106 -13.95 11.20 3.64
C VAL A 106 -14.41 12.64 3.52
N LEU A 107 -14.72 13.11 2.30
CA LEU A 107 -15.19 14.48 2.08
C LEU A 107 -16.57 14.75 2.71
N ASP A 108 -17.40 13.73 2.83
CA ASP A 108 -18.71 13.82 3.50
C ASP A 108 -18.58 13.63 5.03
N SER A 109 -17.40 13.31 5.54
CA SER A 109 -17.15 13.07 6.96
C SER A 109 -16.99 14.38 7.75
N GLU A 110 -17.50 14.39 8.97
CA GLU A 110 -17.27 15.48 9.92
C GLU A 110 -16.01 15.27 10.78
N CYS A 111 -15.38 14.10 10.69
CA CYS A 111 -14.26 13.70 11.55
C CYS A 111 -12.93 13.65 10.79
N PHE A 112 -12.94 13.44 9.48
CA PHE A 112 -11.75 13.19 8.69
C PHE A 112 -11.65 14.09 7.47
N THR A 113 -10.42 14.39 7.09
CA THR A 113 -10.07 15.05 5.84
C THR A 113 -9.01 14.24 5.10
N LEU A 114 -8.93 14.42 3.79
CA LEU A 114 -7.85 13.82 3.00
C LEU A 114 -6.51 14.41 3.44
N SER A 115 -5.52 13.55 3.61
CA SER A 115 -4.17 14.01 3.87
C SER A 115 -3.62 14.69 2.62
N THR A 116 -3.26 15.97 2.77
CA THR A 116 -2.59 16.72 1.70
C THR A 116 -1.13 16.86 2.05
N ASP A 117 -0.26 16.30 1.22
CA ASP A 117 1.17 16.49 1.36
C ASP A 117 1.56 17.93 0.98
N LYS A 118 1.55 18.81 1.95
CA LYS A 118 1.88 20.22 1.76
C LYS A 118 3.38 20.47 1.51
N ASN A 119 4.25 19.51 1.84
CA ASN A 119 5.69 19.71 1.88
C ASN A 119 6.52 18.83 0.95
N ASN A 120 5.93 18.00 0.10
CA ASN A 120 6.61 17.06 -0.82
C ASN A 120 7.63 16.10 -0.16
N THR A 121 7.66 16.02 1.16
CA THR A 121 8.58 15.17 1.92
C THR A 121 7.92 13.91 2.44
N ASN A 122 6.64 13.78 2.18
CA ASN A 122 5.81 12.78 2.82
C ASN A 122 5.71 11.52 1.97
N THR A 123 5.84 10.39 2.64
CA THR A 123 5.66 9.05 2.09
C THR A 123 4.23 8.54 2.27
N ARG A 124 3.26 9.44 2.44
CA ARG A 124 1.86 9.10 2.62
C ARG A 124 1.11 9.06 1.30
N TYR A 125 1.49 8.10 0.46
CA TYR A 125 0.83 7.85 -0.82
C TYR A 125 -0.47 7.07 -0.65
N ILE A 126 -1.36 7.17 -1.62
CA ILE A 126 -2.36 6.12 -1.82
C ILE A 126 -1.61 4.82 -2.11
N MET A 127 -2.13 3.73 -1.61
CA MET A 127 -1.47 2.44 -1.78
C MET A 127 -2.47 1.29 -1.78
N ASN A 128 -2.03 0.14 -2.22
CA ASN A 128 -2.80 -1.08 -2.08
C ASN A 128 -1.94 -2.24 -1.58
N HIS A 129 -2.62 -3.25 -1.07
CA HIS A 129 -2.03 -4.49 -0.61
C HIS A 129 -2.95 -5.65 -0.99
N VAL A 130 -2.40 -6.63 -1.72
CA VAL A 130 -3.13 -7.85 -2.08
C VAL A 130 -3.29 -8.71 -0.84
N ILE A 131 -4.53 -9.01 -0.48
CA ILE A 131 -4.87 -9.72 0.77
C ILE A 131 -5.13 -11.21 0.60
N THR A 132 -5.24 -11.69 -0.62
CA THR A 132 -5.56 -13.08 -0.93
C THR A 132 -4.35 -13.86 -1.40
N PRO A 133 -4.25 -15.14 -0.99
CA PRO A 133 -3.14 -15.99 -1.43
C PRO A 133 -3.31 -16.41 -2.89
N LYS A 134 -2.22 -16.93 -3.48
CA LYS A 134 -2.19 -17.39 -4.87
C LYS A 134 -3.30 -18.42 -5.18
N VAL A 135 -3.56 -19.35 -4.26
CA VAL A 135 -4.62 -20.36 -4.41
C VAL A 135 -6.02 -19.76 -4.57
N PHE A 136 -6.26 -18.61 -3.96
CA PHE A 136 -7.53 -17.90 -4.13
C PHE A 136 -7.71 -17.44 -5.59
N LYS A 137 -6.68 -16.83 -6.18
CA LYS A 137 -6.70 -16.42 -7.59
C LYS A 137 -6.88 -17.63 -8.54
N GLU A 138 -6.21 -18.73 -8.25
CA GLU A 138 -6.34 -19.96 -9.05
C GLU A 138 -7.77 -20.50 -9.08
N LYS A 139 -8.48 -20.41 -7.95
CA LYS A 139 -9.86 -20.90 -7.83
C LYS A 139 -10.91 -19.89 -8.22
N MET A 140 -10.73 -18.62 -7.90
CA MET A 140 -11.72 -17.56 -8.09
C MET A 140 -11.50 -16.75 -9.37
N GLY A 141 -10.31 -16.80 -9.96
CA GLY A 141 -9.96 -16.05 -11.15
C GLY A 141 -9.47 -14.62 -10.91
N TYR A 142 -9.42 -14.18 -9.65
CA TYR A 142 -8.96 -12.83 -9.27
C TYR A 142 -8.35 -12.81 -7.87
N HIS A 143 -7.57 -11.79 -7.57
CA HIS A 143 -7.18 -11.42 -6.22
C HIS A 143 -8.13 -10.37 -5.63
N LEU A 144 -8.14 -10.27 -4.29
CA LEU A 144 -8.68 -9.13 -3.58
C LEU A 144 -7.54 -8.24 -3.09
N SER A 145 -7.78 -6.95 -3.10
CA SER A 145 -6.83 -5.94 -2.67
C SER A 145 -7.49 -4.94 -1.71
N ASP A 146 -6.79 -4.58 -0.65
CA ASP A 146 -7.13 -3.43 0.17
C ASP A 146 -6.56 -2.16 -0.46
N ASN A 147 -7.41 -1.16 -0.58
CA ASN A 147 -7.06 0.15 -1.12
C ASN A 147 -7.00 1.15 0.03
N PHE A 148 -5.87 1.82 0.19
CA PHE A 148 -5.58 2.74 1.29
C PHE A 148 -5.52 4.16 0.78
N VAL A 149 -6.30 5.04 1.38
CA VAL A 149 -6.26 6.48 1.13
C VAL A 149 -5.84 7.18 2.42
N PRO A 150 -4.75 7.96 2.41
CA PRO A 150 -4.27 8.63 3.61
C PRO A 150 -5.23 9.74 4.05
N ILE A 151 -5.53 9.77 5.35
CA ILE A 151 -6.46 10.71 5.96
C ILE A 151 -5.86 11.33 7.23
N GLU A 152 -6.47 12.41 7.67
CA GLU A 152 -6.15 13.08 8.92
C GLU A 152 -7.43 13.39 9.71
N LEU A 153 -7.33 13.51 11.02
CA LEU A 153 -8.41 14.05 11.84
C LEU A 153 -8.58 15.54 11.55
N ILE A 154 -9.84 15.99 11.50
CA ILE A 154 -10.17 17.40 11.38
C ILE A 154 -9.81 18.15 12.68
#